data_5449cf1f34d3d022dfc2e5263b4d4c45
#
_entry.id   5449cf1f34d3d022dfc2e5263b4d4c45
#
_cell.length_a   1.000
_cell.length_b   1.000
_cell.length_c   1.000
_cell.angle_alpha   90.00
_cell.angle_beta   90.00
_cell.angle_gamma   90.00
#
_symmetry.space_group_name_H-M   'P 1'
#
loop_
_entity.id
_entity.type
_entity.pdbx_description
1 polymer ?
#
loop_
_entity_poly.entity_id
_entity_poly.type
_entity_poly.pdbx_seq_one_letter_code
_entity_poly.pdbx_strand_id
1 'polypeptide(L)'
;MNNSGLIVQTFSPCHKSIKDYVNDAEKKIQKINTLHLPKSNNNNDFRFLLGEKVELDKSKKEIIELFVKTRNIQLSEDFFEFGNLRYSITPQIMGGNSINGTSDEKSKYYLLSDTVDILLDCMHWSIIEKALSGLSCIKLLLTNTGTTYDEDVEISLNIPKEYYVELSDVFQFDNSAMGYLLNDCEISTLFGIKSTAEYSDYESSSKTHPPIIHSPNLPFINSEPDYNDDFFAEINDTFYYDVFEQENDKVIKIKFDYIKQHTSISFPSIIYVKDGLKSITYRISSKHNPEIVEGIICTANE
;
A
#
# COMPACT_ATOMS: atom_id res chain seq x y z
N MET A 1 -24.67 -17.29 -32.03
CA MET A 1 -23.25 -17.57 -31.70
C MET A 1 -22.87 -16.60 -30.60
N ASN A 2 -22.82 -17.06 -29.35
CA ASN A 2 -22.39 -16.23 -28.23
C ASN A 2 -20.84 -16.19 -28.27
N ASN A 3 -20.29 -15.12 -28.80
CA ASN A 3 -18.86 -14.87 -28.69
C ASN A 3 -18.58 -14.15 -27.36
N SER A 4 -18.61 -14.89 -26.27
CA SER A 4 -17.99 -14.41 -25.05
C SER A 4 -16.47 -14.56 -25.25
N GLY A 5 -15.80 -13.45 -25.48
CA GLY A 5 -14.35 -13.41 -25.65
C GLY A 5 -13.65 -13.27 -24.30
N LEU A 6 -13.95 -14.16 -23.35
CA LEU A 6 -13.33 -14.10 -22.02
C LEU A 6 -11.85 -14.50 -22.12
N ILE A 7 -10.98 -13.64 -21.65
CA ILE A 7 -9.53 -13.88 -21.58
C ILE A 7 -8.99 -13.43 -20.21
N VAL A 8 -7.94 -14.08 -19.76
CA VAL A 8 -7.16 -13.67 -18.60
C VAL A 8 -5.80 -13.16 -19.04
N GLN A 9 -5.38 -12.04 -18.51
CA GLN A 9 -4.10 -11.41 -18.84
C GLN A 9 -3.44 -10.80 -17.60
N THR A 10 -2.11 -10.66 -17.63
CA THR A 10 -1.36 -9.98 -16.58
C THR A 10 -1.40 -8.47 -16.77
N PHE A 11 -1.23 -7.74 -15.67
CA PHE A 11 -1.03 -6.29 -15.71
C PHE A 11 -0.03 -5.85 -14.65
N SER A 12 0.58 -4.68 -14.84
CA SER A 12 1.50 -4.06 -13.88
C SER A 12 0.85 -2.81 -13.32
N PRO A 13 0.28 -2.85 -12.11
CA PRO A 13 -0.27 -1.65 -11.51
C PRO A 13 0.84 -0.68 -11.10
N CYS A 14 0.54 0.60 -11.23
CA CYS A 14 1.41 1.66 -10.78
C CYS A 14 1.42 1.68 -9.23
N HIS A 15 2.47 1.20 -8.61
CA HIS A 15 2.70 1.40 -7.18
C HIS A 15 4.06 2.04 -6.97
N LYS A 16 4.19 2.75 -5.86
CA LYS A 16 5.42 3.45 -5.50
C LYS A 16 6.46 2.42 -5.05
N SER A 17 7.61 2.40 -5.70
CA SER A 17 8.71 1.53 -5.31
C SER A 17 9.49 2.14 -4.13
N ILE A 18 10.26 1.32 -3.39
CA ILE A 18 11.19 1.84 -2.37
C ILE A 18 12.11 2.90 -2.94
N LYS A 19 12.56 2.73 -4.18
CA LYS A 19 13.39 3.72 -4.86
C LYS A 19 12.68 5.06 -5.02
N ASP A 20 11.37 5.05 -5.26
CA ASP A 20 10.57 6.28 -5.38
C ASP A 20 10.42 6.99 -4.02
N TYR A 21 10.17 6.24 -2.94
CA TYR A 21 10.16 6.78 -1.57
C TYR A 21 11.49 7.44 -1.22
N VAL A 22 12.60 6.75 -1.49
CA VAL A 22 13.94 7.27 -1.26
C VAL A 22 14.19 8.55 -2.05
N ASN A 23 13.88 8.56 -3.35
CA ASN A 23 14.05 9.74 -4.20
C ASN A 23 13.21 10.92 -3.72
N ASP A 24 11.97 10.67 -3.28
CA ASP A 24 11.09 11.72 -2.79
C ASP A 24 11.59 12.29 -1.45
N ALA A 25 12.07 11.45 -0.54
CA ALA A 25 12.69 11.88 0.71
C ALA A 25 13.93 12.74 0.43
N GLU A 26 14.83 12.30 -0.47
CA GLU A 26 16.02 13.06 -0.85
C GLU A 26 15.66 14.44 -1.45
N LYS A 27 14.68 14.50 -2.36
CA LYS A 27 14.20 15.79 -2.92
C LYS A 27 13.65 16.73 -1.86
N LYS A 28 12.86 16.20 -0.90
CA LYS A 28 12.31 17.01 0.19
C LYS A 28 13.43 17.52 1.10
N ILE A 29 14.39 16.67 1.48
CA ILE A 29 15.54 17.06 2.29
C ILE A 29 16.37 18.15 1.58
N GLN A 30 16.64 18.01 0.28
CA GLN A 30 17.32 19.05 -0.49
C GLN A 30 16.53 20.38 -0.50
N LYS A 31 15.21 20.31 -0.66
CA LYS A 31 14.35 21.49 -0.58
C LYS A 31 14.40 22.16 0.79
N ILE A 32 14.36 21.37 1.88
CA ILE A 32 14.47 21.89 3.26
C ILE A 32 15.83 22.56 3.49
N ASN A 33 16.93 21.97 3.00
CA ASN A 33 18.27 22.55 3.09
C ASN A 33 18.39 23.94 2.43
N THR A 34 17.52 24.25 1.47
CA THR A 34 17.49 25.58 0.83
C THR A 34 16.58 26.59 1.54
N LEU A 35 15.79 26.14 2.52
CA LEU A 35 14.87 27.02 3.25
C LEU A 35 15.56 27.61 4.49
N HIS A 36 16.16 28.79 4.30
CA HIS A 36 16.75 29.54 5.40
C HIS A 36 15.68 30.45 6.03
N LEU A 37 15.33 30.15 7.26
CA LEU A 37 14.41 30.98 8.02
C LEU A 37 15.19 32.11 8.71
N PRO A 38 14.62 33.34 8.79
CA PRO A 38 15.24 34.43 9.52
C PRO A 38 15.43 34.01 10.98
N LYS A 39 16.64 34.25 11.52
CA LYS A 39 16.91 33.96 12.94
C LYS A 39 15.91 34.77 13.78
N SER A 40 15.35 34.07 14.77
CA SER A 40 14.41 34.65 15.72
C SER A 40 14.93 35.97 16.26
N ASN A 41 14.39 37.08 15.79
CA ASN A 41 14.61 38.36 16.43
C ASN A 41 13.72 38.36 17.69
N ASN A 42 14.34 38.51 18.84
CA ASN A 42 13.67 38.72 20.13
C ASN A 42 12.85 40.02 20.22
N ASN A 43 12.28 40.48 19.12
CA ASN A 43 11.46 41.65 19.10
C ASN A 43 10.07 41.30 19.66
N ASN A 44 9.83 41.78 20.81
CA ASN A 44 8.69 42.09 21.67
C ASN A 44 7.28 42.12 21.02
N ASP A 45 6.95 41.27 20.11
CA ASP A 45 5.58 41.11 19.66
C ASP A 45 4.86 40.17 20.63
N PHE A 46 4.18 40.74 21.61
CA PHE A 46 3.48 40.05 22.70
C PHE A 46 2.51 38.95 22.20
N ARG A 47 2.11 38.99 20.94
CA ARG A 47 1.24 37.99 20.32
C ARG A 47 1.96 36.65 20.05
N PHE A 48 3.30 36.65 19.96
CA PHE A 48 4.10 35.44 19.74
C PHE A 48 4.56 34.79 21.06
N LEU A 49 4.31 35.39 22.21
CA LEU A 49 4.71 34.87 23.51
C LEU A 49 3.72 33.83 24.07
N LEU A 50 2.56 33.61 23.40
CA LEU A 50 1.50 32.75 23.89
C LEU A 50 1.52 31.41 23.12
N GLY A 51 2.38 30.47 23.51
CA GLY A 51 2.45 29.11 22.96
C GLY A 51 3.85 28.52 23.04
N GLU A 52 3.91 27.21 23.19
CA GLU A 52 5.18 26.49 23.18
C GLU A 52 5.81 26.53 21.77
N LYS A 53 7.14 26.63 21.73
CA LYS A 53 7.89 26.56 20.47
C LYS A 53 7.67 25.18 19.83
N VAL A 54 7.41 25.17 18.54
CA VAL A 54 7.31 23.92 17.79
C VAL A 54 8.71 23.36 17.62
N GLU A 55 8.88 22.13 18.05
CA GLU A 55 10.10 21.36 17.85
C GLU A 55 9.75 20.01 17.25
N LEU A 56 10.63 19.46 16.45
CA LEU A 56 10.47 18.10 15.96
C LEU A 56 10.83 17.11 17.07
N ASP A 57 10.03 16.10 17.28
CA ASP A 57 10.29 15.04 18.25
C ASP A 57 11.66 14.40 18.00
N LYS A 58 12.32 13.99 19.08
CA LYS A 58 13.64 13.40 19.03
C LYS A 58 13.68 12.16 18.14
N SER A 59 12.69 11.29 18.26
CA SER A 59 12.54 10.09 17.41
C SER A 59 12.46 10.41 15.94
N LYS A 60 11.69 11.46 15.58
CA LYS A 60 11.57 11.94 14.20
C LYS A 60 12.87 12.52 13.66
N LYS A 61 13.64 13.23 14.49
CA LYS A 61 14.99 13.71 14.12
C LYS A 61 15.93 12.54 13.85
N GLU A 62 15.94 11.55 14.74
CA GLU A 62 16.81 10.36 14.61
C GLU A 62 16.53 9.58 13.32
N ILE A 63 15.26 9.47 12.88
CA ILE A 63 14.90 8.83 11.60
C ILE A 63 15.56 9.55 10.43
N ILE A 64 15.44 10.90 10.38
CA ILE A 64 16.05 11.69 9.30
C ILE A 64 17.58 11.61 9.36
N GLU A 65 18.18 11.73 10.56
CA GLU A 65 19.63 11.65 10.74
C GLU A 65 20.21 10.31 10.31
N LEU A 66 19.50 9.21 10.62
CA LEU A 66 19.90 7.88 10.17
C LEU A 66 19.85 7.78 8.63
N PHE A 67 18.79 8.27 8.03
CA PHE A 67 18.64 8.26 6.58
C PHE A 67 19.75 9.06 5.88
N VAL A 68 19.98 10.31 6.29
CA VAL A 68 21.01 11.17 5.66
C VAL A 68 22.40 10.63 5.87
N LYS A 69 22.68 10.01 7.01
CA LYS A 69 23.95 9.35 7.29
C LYS A 69 24.20 8.18 6.33
N THR A 70 23.20 7.34 6.09
CA THR A 70 23.32 6.19 5.17
C THR A 70 23.50 6.63 3.71
N ARG A 71 23.04 7.82 3.36
CA ARG A 71 23.09 8.39 2.01
C ARG A 71 24.20 9.42 1.81
N ASN A 72 24.98 9.72 2.84
CA ASN A 72 26.01 10.78 2.83
C ASN A 72 25.47 12.16 2.43
N ILE A 73 24.24 12.49 2.83
CA ILE A 73 23.61 13.78 2.58
C ILE A 73 24.01 14.73 3.71
N GLN A 74 24.45 15.94 3.37
CA GLN A 74 24.74 16.99 4.35
C GLN A 74 23.49 17.79 4.66
N LEU A 75 23.21 18.01 5.94
CA LEU A 75 22.16 18.89 6.41
C LEU A 75 22.72 20.29 6.69
N SER A 76 21.90 21.32 6.45
CA SER A 76 22.22 22.69 6.87
C SER A 76 22.19 22.79 8.40
N GLU A 77 22.95 23.74 8.97
CA GLU A 77 23.02 23.94 10.43
C GLU A 77 21.64 24.24 11.04
N ASP A 78 20.76 24.89 10.27
CA ASP A 78 19.42 25.29 10.67
C ASP A 78 18.33 24.32 10.20
N PHE A 79 18.70 23.11 9.74
CA PHE A 79 17.77 22.15 9.12
C PHE A 79 16.54 21.87 9.98
N PHE A 80 16.72 21.62 11.27
CA PHE A 80 15.64 21.33 12.23
C PHE A 80 15.07 22.58 12.92
N GLU A 81 15.49 23.77 12.53
CA GLU A 81 15.01 25.02 13.10
C GLU A 81 13.75 25.52 12.38
N PHE A 82 12.72 25.85 13.15
CA PHE A 82 11.43 26.36 12.62
C PHE A 82 11.22 27.86 12.87
N GLY A 83 12.28 28.60 13.16
CA GLY A 83 12.18 30.03 13.43
C GLY A 83 11.34 30.33 14.68
N ASN A 84 10.27 31.10 14.49
CA ASN A 84 9.33 31.50 15.57
C ASN A 84 8.03 30.68 15.61
N LEU A 85 7.99 29.54 14.91
CA LEU A 85 6.79 28.68 14.86
C LEU A 85 6.37 28.21 16.27
N ARG A 86 5.09 28.38 16.59
CA ARG A 86 4.54 28.03 17.91
C ARG A 86 3.20 27.34 17.79
N TYR A 87 2.88 26.51 18.79
CA TYR A 87 1.53 25.94 18.95
C TYR A 87 0.54 27.05 19.35
N SER A 88 -0.67 27.01 18.80
CA SER A 88 -1.74 27.92 19.21
C SER A 88 -2.31 27.51 20.55
N ILE A 89 -2.50 28.49 21.45
CA ILE A 89 -3.15 28.28 22.75
C ILE A 89 -4.68 28.25 22.65
N THR A 90 -5.24 28.68 21.52
CA THR A 90 -6.69 28.71 21.35
C THR A 90 -7.23 27.28 21.32
N PRO A 91 -8.09 26.86 22.29
CA PRO A 91 -8.72 25.57 22.23
C PRO A 91 -9.55 25.48 20.95
N GLN A 92 -9.16 24.65 20.02
CA GLN A 92 -10.00 24.37 18.88
C GLN A 92 -11.14 23.45 19.34
N ILE A 93 -12.37 23.90 19.16
CA ILE A 93 -13.60 23.17 19.46
C ILE A 93 -13.71 21.84 18.67
N MET A 94 -12.82 21.61 17.69
CA MET A 94 -12.78 20.44 16.81
C MET A 94 -11.44 19.67 16.81
N GLY A 95 -10.70 19.66 17.90
CA GLY A 95 -9.55 18.77 18.10
C GLY A 95 -8.46 18.89 17.01
N GLY A 96 -7.47 19.74 17.22
CA GLY A 96 -6.26 19.83 16.42
C GLY A 96 -5.37 20.96 16.93
N ASN A 97 -4.09 20.68 17.13
CA ASN A 97 -3.11 21.72 17.46
C ASN A 97 -2.85 22.58 16.22
N SER A 98 -3.38 23.80 16.19
CA SER A 98 -3.01 24.75 15.13
C SER A 98 -1.63 25.35 15.43
N ILE A 99 -0.85 25.56 14.39
CA ILE A 99 0.48 26.19 14.48
C ILE A 99 0.42 27.62 13.94
N ASN A 100 1.08 28.52 14.65
CA ASN A 100 1.19 29.95 14.32
C ASN A 100 2.63 30.28 13.94
N GLY A 101 2.78 30.94 12.81
CA GLY A 101 4.06 31.35 12.25
C GLY A 101 3.88 31.89 10.83
N THR A 102 4.97 32.25 10.19
CA THR A 102 4.99 32.66 8.79
C THR A 102 4.68 31.48 7.86
N SER A 103 4.35 31.77 6.59
CA SER A 103 4.15 30.73 5.58
C SER A 103 5.37 29.83 5.40
N ASP A 104 6.57 30.42 5.47
CA ASP A 104 7.82 29.69 5.25
C ASP A 104 8.15 28.78 6.44
N GLU A 105 7.92 29.25 7.69
CA GLU A 105 8.06 28.43 8.89
C GLU A 105 7.11 27.22 8.88
N LYS A 106 5.84 27.45 8.54
CA LYS A 106 4.85 26.39 8.38
C LYS A 106 5.22 25.42 7.27
N SER A 107 5.63 25.95 6.12
CA SER A 107 6.06 25.14 4.98
C SER A 107 7.23 24.23 5.32
N LYS A 108 8.24 24.73 6.04
CA LYS A 108 9.38 23.96 6.49
C LYS A 108 8.97 22.85 7.45
N TYR A 109 8.07 23.14 8.40
CA TYR A 109 7.53 22.17 9.34
C TYR A 109 6.78 21.03 8.63
N TYR A 110 5.86 21.38 7.71
CA TYR A 110 5.11 20.37 6.97
C TYR A 110 6.01 19.53 6.06
N LEU A 111 7.01 20.13 5.41
CA LEU A 111 7.98 19.40 4.60
C LEU A 111 8.79 18.41 5.45
N LEU A 112 9.17 18.78 6.67
CA LEU A 112 9.84 17.87 7.59
C LEU A 112 8.93 16.74 8.07
N SER A 113 7.68 17.05 8.44
CA SER A 113 6.71 16.04 8.82
C SER A 113 6.47 15.05 7.67
N ASP A 114 6.16 15.55 6.47
CA ASP A 114 5.99 14.71 5.28
C ASP A 114 7.24 13.87 4.96
N THR A 115 8.44 14.38 5.25
CA THR A 115 9.68 13.62 5.04
C THR A 115 9.76 12.45 6.01
N VAL A 116 9.40 12.67 7.28
CA VAL A 116 9.35 11.59 8.28
C VAL A 116 8.34 10.53 7.87
N ASP A 117 7.14 10.94 7.45
CA ASP A 117 6.09 10.01 7.04
C ASP A 117 6.56 9.14 5.84
N ILE A 118 7.19 9.77 4.83
CA ILE A 118 7.79 9.05 3.69
C ILE A 118 8.88 8.06 4.14
N LEU A 119 9.71 8.42 5.12
CA LEU A 119 10.76 7.55 5.62
C LEU A 119 10.19 6.38 6.43
N LEU A 120 9.14 6.60 7.20
CA LEU A 120 8.43 5.54 7.91
C LEU A 120 7.80 4.56 6.91
N ASP A 121 7.08 5.07 5.91
CA ASP A 121 6.56 4.24 4.82
C ASP A 121 7.66 3.41 4.15
N CYS A 122 8.77 4.06 3.82
CA CYS A 122 9.93 3.39 3.22
C CYS A 122 10.50 2.26 4.10
N MET A 123 10.55 2.46 5.41
CA MET A 123 11.02 1.44 6.35
C MET A 123 10.08 0.23 6.35
N HIS A 124 8.78 0.45 6.45
CA HIS A 124 7.79 -0.62 6.46
C HIS A 124 7.73 -1.36 5.11
N TRP A 125 7.79 -0.62 4.01
CA TRP A 125 7.92 -1.22 2.68
C TRP A 125 9.17 -2.08 2.53
N SER A 126 10.29 -1.68 3.12
CA SER A 126 11.53 -2.48 3.08
C SER A 126 11.37 -3.84 3.76
N ILE A 127 10.55 -3.92 4.82
CA ILE A 127 10.22 -5.18 5.49
C ILE A 127 9.38 -6.06 4.55
N ILE A 128 8.38 -5.47 3.90
CA ILE A 128 7.50 -6.17 2.96
C ILE A 128 8.29 -6.66 1.73
N GLU A 129 9.09 -5.80 1.09
CA GLU A 129 9.92 -6.22 -0.06
C GLU A 129 10.89 -7.35 0.31
N LYS A 130 11.46 -7.30 1.52
CA LYS A 130 12.33 -8.38 2.00
C LYS A 130 11.56 -9.69 2.17
N ALA A 131 10.34 -9.65 2.70
CA ALA A 131 9.50 -10.84 2.85
C ALA A 131 9.07 -11.41 1.50
N LEU A 132 8.84 -10.53 0.51
CA LEU A 132 8.47 -10.91 -0.85
C LEU A 132 9.66 -11.22 -1.75
N SER A 133 10.90 -11.06 -1.26
CA SER A 133 12.10 -11.34 -2.06
C SER A 133 12.18 -12.82 -2.46
N GLY A 134 12.41 -13.08 -3.74
CA GLY A 134 12.40 -14.46 -4.30
C GLY A 134 10.99 -14.95 -4.69
N LEU A 135 9.99 -14.07 -4.64
CA LEU A 135 8.65 -14.35 -5.10
C LEU A 135 8.27 -13.44 -6.27
N SER A 136 7.65 -14.03 -7.26
CA SER A 136 7.01 -13.30 -8.35
C SER A 136 5.56 -13.00 -8.01
N CYS A 137 5.17 -11.74 -8.19
CA CYS A 137 3.80 -11.26 -7.97
C CYS A 137 3.04 -11.26 -9.30
N ILE A 138 1.98 -12.04 -9.37
CA ILE A 138 1.16 -12.16 -10.58
C ILE A 138 -0.17 -11.44 -10.34
N LYS A 139 -0.40 -10.38 -11.13
CA LYS A 139 -1.63 -9.58 -11.11
C LYS A 139 -2.40 -9.83 -12.38
N LEU A 140 -3.68 -10.19 -12.24
CA LEU A 140 -4.50 -10.67 -13.34
C LEU A 140 -5.73 -9.79 -13.56
N LEU A 141 -6.10 -9.66 -14.83
CA LEU A 141 -7.35 -9.09 -15.31
C LEU A 141 -8.17 -10.17 -15.99
N LEU A 142 -9.48 -10.16 -15.74
CA LEU A 142 -10.45 -10.81 -16.59
C LEU A 142 -11.00 -9.77 -17.56
N THR A 143 -10.87 -10.03 -18.85
CA THR A 143 -11.40 -9.16 -19.90
C THR A 143 -12.48 -9.88 -20.69
N ASN A 144 -13.62 -9.23 -20.89
CA ASN A 144 -14.64 -9.68 -21.80
C ASN A 144 -14.55 -8.88 -23.11
N THR A 145 -13.95 -9.46 -24.13
CA THR A 145 -13.85 -8.89 -25.49
C THR A 145 -15.05 -9.20 -26.36
N GLY A 146 -16.03 -9.97 -25.83
CA GLY A 146 -17.25 -10.35 -26.52
C GLY A 146 -18.25 -9.21 -26.64
N THR A 147 -19.30 -9.44 -27.42
CA THR A 147 -20.39 -8.48 -27.65
C THR A 147 -21.53 -8.62 -26.64
N THR A 148 -21.48 -9.58 -25.74
CA THR A 148 -22.46 -9.85 -24.71
C THR A 148 -21.82 -9.81 -23.32
N TYR A 149 -22.61 -9.48 -22.30
CA TYR A 149 -22.19 -9.65 -20.92
C TYR A 149 -22.15 -11.14 -20.53
N ASP A 150 -21.45 -11.46 -19.46
CA ASP A 150 -21.45 -12.81 -18.88
C ASP A 150 -21.68 -12.78 -17.38
N GLU A 151 -22.20 -13.86 -16.83
CA GLU A 151 -22.54 -14.03 -15.42
C GLU A 151 -21.98 -15.35 -14.88
N ASP A 152 -21.88 -15.44 -13.56
CA ASP A 152 -21.41 -16.63 -12.85
C ASP A 152 -20.09 -17.15 -13.44
N VAL A 153 -19.14 -16.25 -13.67
CA VAL A 153 -17.86 -16.57 -14.28
C VAL A 153 -16.94 -17.20 -13.22
N GLU A 154 -16.63 -18.47 -13.38
CA GLU A 154 -15.64 -19.17 -12.53
C GLU A 154 -14.33 -19.35 -13.29
N ILE A 155 -13.23 -18.94 -12.68
CA ILE A 155 -11.88 -19.10 -13.21
C ILE A 155 -11.11 -20.05 -12.33
N SER A 156 -10.51 -21.07 -12.93
CA SER A 156 -9.58 -21.96 -12.27
C SER A 156 -8.18 -21.73 -12.82
N LEU A 157 -7.21 -21.48 -11.94
CA LEU A 157 -5.80 -21.29 -12.27
C LEU A 157 -5.03 -22.48 -11.70
N ASN A 158 -4.27 -23.19 -12.54
CA ASN A 158 -3.44 -24.31 -12.10
C ASN A 158 -2.00 -23.86 -11.94
N ILE A 159 -1.49 -23.95 -10.72
CA ILE A 159 -0.12 -23.60 -10.36
C ILE A 159 0.59 -24.87 -9.87
N PRO A 160 1.72 -25.28 -10.45
CA PRO A 160 2.46 -26.42 -9.96
C PRO A 160 2.83 -26.24 -8.48
N LYS A 161 2.65 -27.28 -7.65
CA LYS A 161 2.84 -27.24 -6.20
C LYS A 161 4.18 -26.66 -5.77
N GLU A 162 5.23 -26.94 -6.52
CA GLU A 162 6.59 -26.48 -6.23
C GLU A 162 6.72 -24.93 -6.29
N TYR A 163 5.86 -24.26 -7.08
CA TYR A 163 5.87 -22.81 -7.22
C TYR A 163 4.81 -22.11 -6.37
N TYR A 164 3.84 -22.83 -5.84
CA TYR A 164 2.79 -22.24 -5.00
C TYR A 164 3.35 -21.80 -3.65
N VAL A 165 2.83 -20.70 -3.14
CA VAL A 165 3.22 -20.10 -1.85
C VAL A 165 1.97 -19.81 -1.03
N GLU A 166 1.94 -20.26 0.22
CA GLU A 166 0.90 -19.90 1.19
C GLU A 166 1.15 -18.47 1.70
N LEU A 167 0.13 -17.64 1.73
CA LEU A 167 0.25 -16.24 2.17
C LEU A 167 0.69 -16.14 3.65
N SER A 168 0.23 -17.06 4.50
CA SER A 168 0.64 -17.14 5.89
C SER A 168 2.14 -17.40 6.08
N ASP A 169 2.78 -18.05 5.10
CA ASP A 169 4.23 -18.29 5.15
C ASP A 169 5.02 -17.05 4.70
N VAL A 170 4.41 -16.21 3.86
CA VAL A 170 5.04 -14.99 3.33
C VAL A 170 4.99 -13.85 4.33
N PHE A 171 3.85 -13.62 4.95
CA PHE A 171 3.58 -12.45 5.77
C PHE A 171 3.86 -12.69 7.26
N GLN A 172 5.01 -13.28 7.58
CA GLN A 172 5.46 -13.43 8.96
C GLN A 172 6.17 -12.16 9.43
N PHE A 173 5.39 -11.13 9.73
CA PHE A 173 5.89 -9.86 10.26
C PHE A 173 5.89 -9.86 11.79
N ASP A 174 6.69 -8.96 12.37
CA ASP A 174 6.56 -8.67 13.79
C ASP A 174 5.28 -7.87 14.09
N ASN A 175 4.86 -7.90 15.35
CA ASN A 175 3.61 -7.27 15.79
C ASN A 175 3.56 -5.75 15.49
N SER A 176 4.71 -5.07 15.53
CA SER A 176 4.80 -3.64 15.22
C SER A 176 4.53 -3.36 13.74
N ALA A 177 5.11 -4.16 12.84
CA ALA A 177 4.88 -4.05 11.41
C ALA A 177 3.43 -4.40 11.05
N MET A 178 2.84 -5.43 11.67
CA MET A 178 1.43 -5.78 11.46
C MET A 178 0.51 -4.65 11.92
N GLY A 179 0.76 -4.08 13.10
CA GLY A 179 -0.03 -2.96 13.62
C GLY A 179 0.04 -1.72 12.72
N TYR A 180 1.21 -1.40 12.17
CA TYR A 180 1.35 -0.32 11.21
C TYR A 180 0.55 -0.58 9.93
N LEU A 181 0.68 -1.79 9.36
CA LEU A 181 -0.03 -2.15 8.13
C LEU A 181 -1.56 -2.10 8.29
N LEU A 182 -2.06 -2.49 9.46
CA LEU A 182 -3.50 -2.45 9.76
C LEU A 182 -4.03 -1.02 9.99
N ASN A 183 -3.29 -0.20 10.73
CA ASN A 183 -3.81 1.09 11.21
C ASN A 183 -3.47 2.26 10.29
N ASP A 184 -2.30 2.23 9.64
CA ASP A 184 -1.76 3.36 8.88
C ASP A 184 -1.73 3.11 7.37
N CYS A 185 -1.93 1.86 6.94
CA CYS A 185 -1.91 1.47 5.54
C CYS A 185 -3.20 0.76 5.13
N GLU A 186 -3.70 1.08 3.96
CA GLU A 186 -4.74 0.27 3.33
C GLU A 186 -4.07 -0.89 2.59
N ILE A 187 -4.16 -2.11 3.13
CA ILE A 187 -3.49 -3.32 2.61
C ILE A 187 -3.77 -3.52 1.12
N SER A 188 -5.02 -3.34 0.67
CA SER A 188 -5.38 -3.44 -0.75
C SER A 188 -4.63 -2.44 -1.63
N THR A 189 -4.33 -1.26 -1.12
CA THR A 189 -3.53 -0.24 -1.82
C THR A 189 -2.06 -0.62 -1.87
N LEU A 190 -1.53 -1.17 -0.78
CA LEU A 190 -0.16 -1.65 -0.72
C LEU A 190 0.14 -2.66 -1.82
N PHE A 191 -0.75 -3.61 -2.02
CA PHE A 191 -0.57 -4.65 -3.02
C PHE A 191 -1.03 -4.25 -4.42
N GLY A 192 -1.42 -2.98 -4.62
CA GLY A 192 -1.76 -2.43 -5.93
C GLY A 192 -2.97 -3.09 -6.58
N ILE A 193 -3.96 -3.48 -5.76
CA ILE A 193 -5.21 -4.09 -6.23
C ILE A 193 -6.16 -3.03 -6.80
N LYS A 194 -5.95 -1.75 -6.47
CA LYS A 194 -6.78 -0.64 -6.97
C LYS A 194 -6.49 -0.33 -8.43
N SER A 195 -7.53 0.14 -9.12
CA SER A 195 -7.47 0.56 -10.52
C SER A 195 -6.38 1.61 -10.75
N THR A 196 -5.66 1.48 -11.84
CA THR A 196 -4.67 2.45 -12.28
C THR A 196 -5.21 3.27 -13.45
N ALA A 197 -4.67 4.47 -13.66
CA ALA A 197 -5.02 5.31 -14.79
C ALA A 197 -4.64 4.69 -16.15
N GLU A 198 -3.84 3.63 -16.14
CA GLU A 198 -3.39 2.91 -17.33
C GLU A 198 -4.52 2.05 -17.94
N TYR A 199 -5.54 1.71 -17.14
CA TYR A 199 -6.68 0.90 -17.56
C TYR A 199 -7.97 1.69 -17.32
N SER A 200 -8.35 2.55 -18.28
CA SER A 200 -9.53 3.42 -18.17
C SER A 200 -10.86 2.64 -18.00
N ASP A 201 -10.90 1.41 -18.48
CA ASP A 201 -12.06 0.51 -18.38
C ASP A 201 -11.92 -0.52 -17.25
N TYR A 202 -10.92 -0.32 -16.38
CA TYR A 202 -10.64 -1.22 -15.29
C TYR A 202 -11.58 -0.99 -14.10
N GLU A 203 -12.32 -2.03 -13.73
CA GLU A 203 -13.11 -2.06 -12.51
C GLU A 203 -12.41 -2.97 -11.49
N SER A 204 -12.15 -2.48 -10.28
CA SER A 204 -11.64 -3.33 -9.20
C SER A 204 -12.76 -4.22 -8.68
N SER A 205 -12.49 -5.51 -8.60
CA SER A 205 -13.39 -6.48 -7.97
C SER A 205 -13.19 -6.59 -6.45
N SER A 206 -12.25 -5.81 -5.88
CA SER A 206 -12.06 -5.81 -4.44
C SER A 206 -13.36 -5.41 -3.74
N LYS A 207 -13.83 -6.27 -2.85
CA LYS A 207 -14.99 -5.96 -2.00
C LYS A 207 -14.58 -4.81 -1.09
N THR A 208 -15.32 -3.72 -1.11
CA THR A 208 -15.21 -2.68 -0.09
C THR A 208 -15.77 -3.27 1.20
N HIS A 209 -14.92 -3.78 2.06
CA HIS A 209 -15.35 -4.17 3.40
C HIS A 209 -15.62 -2.92 4.23
N PRO A 210 -16.68 -2.93 5.06
CA PRO A 210 -16.86 -1.86 6.01
C PRO A 210 -15.61 -1.82 6.91
N PRO A 211 -15.11 -0.61 7.27
CA PRO A 211 -13.95 -0.50 8.13
C PRO A 211 -14.16 -1.33 9.38
N ILE A 212 -13.18 -2.16 9.74
CA ILE A 212 -13.20 -2.90 11.00
C ILE A 212 -13.22 -1.85 12.10
N ILE A 213 -14.37 -1.71 12.76
CA ILE A 213 -14.47 -0.84 13.94
C ILE A 213 -13.75 -1.58 15.04
N HIS A 214 -12.46 -1.28 15.22
CA HIS A 214 -11.75 -1.73 16.41
C HIS A 214 -12.52 -1.24 17.63
N SER A 215 -13.02 -2.16 18.44
CA SER A 215 -13.67 -1.81 19.70
C SER A 215 -12.69 -0.95 20.48
N PRO A 216 -13.12 0.22 21.03
CA PRO A 216 -12.23 1.02 21.82
C PRO A 216 -11.71 0.15 22.97
N ASN A 217 -10.39 -0.04 23.02
CA ASN A 217 -9.74 -0.81 24.06
C ASN A 217 -10.23 -0.34 25.42
N LEU A 218 -10.90 -1.22 26.16
CA LEU A 218 -11.26 -0.94 27.53
C LEU A 218 -9.98 -0.70 28.33
N PRO A 219 -9.87 0.36 29.13
CA PRO A 219 -8.61 0.88 29.67
C PRO A 219 -7.97 0.04 30.80
N PHE A 220 -8.19 -1.27 30.83
CA PHE A 220 -7.78 -2.10 31.97
C PHE A 220 -6.85 -3.28 31.62
N ILE A 221 -6.35 -3.41 30.41
CA ILE A 221 -5.38 -4.46 30.07
C ILE A 221 -4.13 -3.81 29.51
N ASN A 222 -3.07 -3.74 30.31
CA ASN A 222 -1.72 -3.29 29.93
C ASN A 222 -0.97 -4.33 29.07
N SER A 223 -1.65 -5.07 28.21
CA SER A 223 -1.02 -5.92 27.20
C SER A 223 -0.97 -5.15 25.88
N GLU A 224 0.18 -5.15 25.23
CA GLU A 224 0.25 -4.67 23.83
C GLU A 224 -0.77 -5.44 23.01
N PRO A 225 -1.52 -4.76 22.14
CA PRO A 225 -2.49 -5.44 21.27
C PRO A 225 -1.76 -6.49 20.43
N ASP A 226 -2.33 -7.67 20.32
CA ASP A 226 -1.86 -8.70 19.38
C ASP A 226 -2.57 -8.48 18.04
N TYR A 227 -1.83 -8.03 17.05
CA TYR A 227 -2.35 -7.71 15.73
C TYR A 227 -2.38 -8.92 14.79
N ASN A 228 -1.92 -10.09 15.21
CA ASN A 228 -1.74 -11.24 14.33
C ASN A 228 -3.05 -11.71 13.70
N ASP A 229 -4.08 -11.94 14.52
CA ASP A 229 -5.37 -12.44 14.03
C ASP A 229 -6.07 -11.42 13.14
N ASP A 230 -6.05 -10.15 13.51
CA ASP A 230 -6.65 -9.06 12.74
C ASP A 230 -5.93 -8.86 11.41
N PHE A 231 -4.58 -8.94 11.40
CA PHE A 231 -3.77 -8.82 10.20
C PHE A 231 -4.07 -9.96 9.20
N PHE A 232 -4.11 -11.21 9.66
CA PHE A 232 -4.42 -12.33 8.77
C PHE A 232 -5.88 -12.34 8.32
N ALA A 233 -6.81 -11.84 9.13
CA ALA A 233 -8.18 -11.63 8.69
C ALA A 233 -8.25 -10.64 7.52
N GLU A 234 -7.57 -9.49 7.63
CA GLU A 234 -7.49 -8.46 6.58
C GLU A 234 -6.80 -9.00 5.32
N ILE A 235 -5.70 -9.73 5.48
CA ILE A 235 -5.00 -10.41 4.36
C ILE A 235 -5.93 -11.39 3.65
N ASN A 236 -6.62 -12.25 4.38
CA ASN A 236 -7.53 -13.24 3.80
C ASN A 236 -8.72 -12.57 3.10
N ASP A 237 -9.23 -11.48 3.64
CA ASP A 237 -10.29 -10.69 3.01
C ASP A 237 -9.80 -9.97 1.72
N THR A 238 -8.55 -9.52 1.73
CA THR A 238 -7.92 -8.84 0.59
C THR A 238 -7.52 -9.81 -0.51
N PHE A 239 -7.04 -10.98 -0.15
CA PHE A 239 -6.57 -12.03 -1.06
C PHE A 239 -7.52 -13.23 -1.10
N TYR A 240 -8.80 -12.95 -1.26
CA TYR A 240 -9.84 -13.97 -1.22
C TYR A 240 -9.85 -14.84 -2.48
N TYR A 241 -9.54 -16.12 -2.33
CA TYR A 241 -9.72 -17.15 -3.33
C TYR A 241 -9.76 -18.53 -2.69
N ASP A 242 -10.46 -19.48 -3.33
CA ASP A 242 -10.48 -20.88 -2.89
C ASP A 242 -9.26 -21.62 -3.46
N VAL A 243 -8.59 -22.40 -2.63
CA VAL A 243 -7.44 -23.23 -3.03
C VAL A 243 -7.79 -24.70 -2.88
N PHE A 244 -7.60 -25.45 -3.95
CA PHE A 244 -7.84 -26.89 -3.99
C PHE A 244 -6.55 -27.62 -4.33
N GLU A 245 -6.36 -28.78 -3.70
CA GLU A 245 -5.23 -29.64 -3.99
C GLU A 245 -5.56 -30.63 -5.10
N GLN A 246 -4.73 -30.66 -6.14
CA GLN A 246 -4.71 -31.71 -7.14
C GLN A 246 -3.37 -32.46 -7.07
N GLU A 247 -3.23 -33.56 -7.83
CA GLU A 247 -2.07 -34.44 -7.72
C GLU A 247 -0.73 -33.68 -7.81
N ASN A 248 -0.55 -32.83 -8.81
CA ASN A 248 0.67 -32.09 -9.05
C ASN A 248 0.52 -30.57 -8.93
N ASP A 249 -0.70 -30.06 -8.82
CA ASP A 249 -1.01 -28.63 -8.87
C ASP A 249 -1.81 -28.19 -7.64
N LYS A 250 -1.69 -26.92 -7.31
CA LYS A 250 -2.67 -26.17 -6.52
C LYS A 250 -3.59 -25.44 -7.51
N VAL A 251 -4.88 -25.59 -7.32
CA VAL A 251 -5.90 -24.95 -8.16
C VAL A 251 -6.52 -23.80 -7.40
N ILE A 252 -6.30 -22.59 -7.87
CA ILE A 252 -6.93 -21.38 -7.34
C ILE A 252 -8.23 -21.15 -8.10
N LYS A 253 -9.33 -21.02 -7.38
CA LYS A 253 -10.65 -20.69 -7.95
C LYS A 253 -11.10 -19.31 -7.54
N ILE A 254 -11.53 -18.52 -8.51
CA ILE A 254 -12.02 -17.16 -8.35
C ILE A 254 -13.34 -17.03 -9.09
N LYS A 255 -14.31 -16.37 -8.47
CA LYS A 255 -15.65 -16.16 -9.04
C LYS A 255 -15.92 -14.69 -9.23
N PHE A 256 -16.56 -14.39 -10.37
CA PHE A 256 -17.11 -13.07 -10.70
C PHE A 256 -18.57 -13.22 -11.01
N ASP A 257 -19.39 -12.45 -10.32
CA ASP A 257 -20.85 -12.52 -10.48
C ASP A 257 -21.27 -12.02 -11.87
N TYR A 258 -20.56 -11.01 -12.39
CA TYR A 258 -20.94 -10.36 -13.63
C TYR A 258 -19.75 -9.64 -14.28
N ILE A 259 -19.65 -9.72 -15.61
CA ILE A 259 -18.70 -8.94 -16.41
C ILE A 259 -19.41 -8.37 -17.65
N LYS A 260 -19.37 -7.04 -17.81
CA LYS A 260 -19.92 -6.35 -18.98
C LYS A 260 -19.11 -6.67 -20.25
N GLN A 261 -19.76 -6.53 -21.40
CA GLN A 261 -19.05 -6.58 -22.68
C GLN A 261 -18.00 -5.46 -22.76
N HIS A 262 -16.89 -5.75 -23.39
CA HIS A 262 -15.78 -4.80 -23.64
C HIS A 262 -15.22 -4.15 -22.36
N THR A 263 -15.31 -4.83 -21.20
CA THR A 263 -14.71 -4.36 -19.96
C THR A 263 -13.67 -5.31 -19.42
N SER A 264 -12.81 -4.78 -18.56
CA SER A 264 -11.82 -5.55 -17.81
C SER A 264 -12.05 -5.36 -16.31
N ILE A 265 -11.95 -6.45 -15.57
CA ILE A 265 -12.07 -6.47 -14.11
C ILE A 265 -10.80 -7.07 -13.54
N SER A 266 -10.21 -6.45 -12.53
CA SER A 266 -9.08 -7.06 -11.82
C SER A 266 -9.52 -8.27 -11.02
N PHE A 267 -8.62 -9.21 -10.87
CA PHE A 267 -8.80 -10.24 -9.86
C PHE A 267 -8.82 -9.60 -8.47
N PRO A 268 -9.63 -10.11 -7.55
CA PRO A 268 -9.71 -9.59 -6.19
C PRO A 268 -8.44 -9.85 -5.38
N SER A 269 -7.47 -10.50 -6.00
CA SER A 269 -6.28 -11.00 -5.33
C SER A 269 -5.04 -10.92 -6.22
N ILE A 270 -3.90 -10.79 -5.56
CA ILE A 270 -2.58 -10.99 -6.14
C ILE A 270 -2.14 -12.42 -5.83
N ILE A 271 -1.53 -13.07 -6.81
CA ILE A 271 -1.01 -14.42 -6.66
C ILE A 271 0.50 -14.35 -6.52
N TYR A 272 1.02 -14.85 -5.42
CA TYR A 272 2.46 -14.99 -5.22
C TYR A 272 2.91 -16.41 -5.59
N VAL A 273 3.99 -16.48 -6.34
CA VAL A 273 4.62 -17.73 -6.73
C VAL A 273 6.12 -17.63 -6.52
N LYS A 274 6.79 -18.76 -6.32
CA LYS A 274 8.26 -18.79 -6.31
C LYS A 274 8.80 -18.43 -7.68
N ASP A 275 9.95 -17.80 -7.70
CA ASP A 275 10.62 -17.43 -8.95
C ASP A 275 10.89 -18.66 -9.83
N GLY A 276 10.86 -18.44 -11.14
CA GLY A 276 11.11 -19.48 -12.15
C GLY A 276 9.85 -20.16 -12.71
N LEU A 277 8.66 -19.79 -12.25
CA LEU A 277 7.42 -20.23 -12.89
C LEU A 277 7.31 -19.66 -14.29
N LYS A 278 7.17 -20.53 -15.32
CA LYS A 278 7.14 -20.12 -16.72
C LYS A 278 5.75 -19.82 -17.24
N SER A 279 4.76 -20.55 -16.75
CA SER A 279 3.38 -20.40 -17.22
C SER A 279 2.38 -20.93 -16.21
N ILE A 280 1.19 -20.37 -16.26
CA ILE A 280 -0.01 -20.82 -15.52
C ILE A 280 -1.06 -21.18 -16.56
N THR A 281 -1.69 -22.32 -16.40
CA THR A 281 -2.86 -22.68 -17.20
C THR A 281 -4.12 -22.19 -16.50
N TYR A 282 -5.09 -21.73 -17.29
CA TYR A 282 -6.38 -21.33 -16.75
C TYR A 282 -7.55 -21.93 -17.52
N ARG A 283 -8.66 -22.09 -16.81
CA ARG A 283 -9.96 -22.49 -17.37
C ARG A 283 -11.02 -21.52 -16.89
N ILE A 284 -11.88 -21.09 -17.82
CA ILE A 284 -13.02 -20.21 -17.52
C ILE A 284 -14.28 -20.96 -17.89
N SER A 285 -15.21 -21.02 -16.95
CA SER A 285 -16.60 -21.41 -17.20
C SER A 285 -17.54 -20.26 -16.86
N SER A 286 -18.64 -20.13 -17.56
CA SER A 286 -19.60 -19.07 -17.30
C SER A 286 -21.01 -19.48 -17.73
N LYS A 287 -22.02 -18.74 -17.27
CA LYS A 287 -23.42 -19.06 -17.50
C LYS A 287 -23.83 -18.94 -18.96
N HIS A 288 -23.31 -17.94 -19.66
CA HIS A 288 -23.72 -17.63 -21.03
C HIS A 288 -22.80 -18.24 -22.10
N ASN A 289 -21.66 -18.81 -21.70
CA ASN A 289 -20.79 -19.54 -22.58
C ASN A 289 -20.79 -21.04 -22.24
N PRO A 290 -21.43 -21.90 -23.04
CA PRO A 290 -21.46 -23.34 -22.77
C PRO A 290 -20.09 -24.03 -22.98
N GLU A 291 -19.17 -23.37 -23.67
CA GLU A 291 -17.83 -23.91 -23.91
C GLU A 291 -16.87 -23.39 -22.82
N ILE A 292 -16.05 -24.30 -22.30
CA ILE A 292 -14.98 -23.94 -21.37
C ILE A 292 -13.87 -23.24 -22.18
N VAL A 293 -13.49 -22.06 -21.75
CA VAL A 293 -12.35 -21.33 -22.31
C VAL A 293 -11.09 -21.76 -21.59
N GLU A 294 -10.11 -22.24 -22.29
CA GLU A 294 -8.80 -22.63 -21.73
C GLU A 294 -7.70 -21.78 -22.33
N GLY A 295 -6.68 -21.47 -21.55
CA GLY A 295 -5.54 -20.69 -22.00
C GLY A 295 -4.32 -20.86 -21.10
N ILE A 296 -3.26 -20.19 -21.53
CA ILE A 296 -1.97 -20.16 -20.83
C ILE A 296 -1.56 -18.73 -20.64
N ILE A 297 -1.18 -18.38 -19.42
CA ILE A 297 -0.55 -17.12 -19.06
C ILE A 297 0.95 -17.40 -18.97
N CYS A 298 1.74 -16.79 -19.82
CA CYS A 298 3.19 -16.86 -19.72
C CYS A 298 3.67 -15.76 -18.78
N THR A 299 4.49 -16.12 -17.79
CA THR A 299 5.22 -15.14 -17.00
C THR A 299 6.37 -14.65 -17.87
N ALA A 300 6.41 -13.35 -18.17
CA ALA A 300 7.52 -12.78 -18.92
C ALA A 300 8.80 -12.96 -18.09
N ASN A 301 9.77 -13.64 -18.61
CA ASN A 301 11.14 -13.55 -18.08
C ASN A 301 11.64 -12.15 -18.44
N GLU A 302 11.76 -11.25 -17.45
CA GLU A 302 12.58 -10.06 -17.58
C GLU A 302 14.06 -10.42 -17.64
#